data_6014adec6ecdd63d4e8b09deeed48b7b
#
_entry.id   6014adec6ecdd63d4e8b09deeed48b7b
#
_cell.length_a   1.000
_cell.length_b   1.000
_cell.length_c   1.000
_cell.angle_alpha   90.00
_cell.angle_beta   90.00
_cell.angle_gamma   90.00
#
_symmetry.space_group_name_H-M   'P 1'
#
loop_
_entity.id
_entity.type
_entity.pdbx_description
1 polymer ?
#
loop_
_entity_poly.entity_id
_entity_poly.type
_entity_poly.pdbx_seq_one_letter_code
_entity_poly.pdbx_strand_id
1 'polypeptide(L)'
;ELIEEAERFIKKHHVDTPALGALRYMAIEDKASGTTLIQTVSRKTTLPIRAIQRNTDKLTRTMDVQFYVEDQRVVLPVDAPWLLTYLEEVEGLTADMTHDHDDQWDPTIDGINDTLVNGYSLLD
;
A
#
# COMPACT_ATOMS: atom_id res chain seq x y z
N GLU A 1 -19.71 -2.87 -2.53
CA GLU A 1 -19.30 -1.59 -2.00
C GLU A 1 -17.85 -1.59 -1.51
N LEU A 2 -17.29 -0.41 -1.35
CA LEU A 2 -15.90 -0.24 -0.93
C LEU A 2 -15.62 -0.84 0.45
N ILE A 3 -16.57 -0.70 1.38
CA ILE A 3 -16.44 -1.26 2.72
C ILE A 3 -16.40 -2.79 2.67
N GLU A 4 -17.25 -3.38 1.88
CA GLU A 4 -17.32 -4.84 1.71
C GLU A 4 -16.03 -5.36 1.04
N GLU A 5 -15.50 -4.63 0.08
CA GLU A 5 -14.24 -4.97 -0.56
C GLU A 5 -13.08 -4.92 0.43
N ALA A 6 -13.04 -3.90 1.29
CA ALA A 6 -12.02 -3.78 2.31
C ALA A 6 -12.09 -4.95 3.30
N GLU A 7 -13.29 -5.32 3.74
CA GLU A 7 -13.48 -6.46 4.63
C GLU A 7 -13.05 -7.77 3.97
N ARG A 8 -13.39 -7.95 2.70
CA ARG A 8 -13.01 -9.14 1.93
C ARG A 8 -11.50 -9.22 1.76
N PHE A 9 -10.85 -8.09 1.48
CA PHE A 9 -9.41 -7.99 1.34
C PHE A 9 -8.69 -8.36 2.64
N ILE A 10 -9.14 -7.82 3.76
CA ILE A 10 -8.60 -8.13 5.08
C ILE A 10 -8.73 -9.62 5.38
N LYS A 11 -9.91 -10.18 5.18
CA LYS A 11 -10.18 -11.59 5.47
C LYS A 11 -9.30 -12.50 4.62
N LYS A 12 -9.19 -12.20 3.33
CA LYS A 12 -8.36 -12.98 2.40
C LYS A 12 -6.90 -13.01 2.86
N HIS A 13 -6.33 -11.85 3.15
CA HIS A 13 -4.92 -11.78 3.49
C HIS A 13 -4.60 -12.18 4.92
N HIS A 14 -5.59 -12.17 5.80
CA HIS A 14 -5.42 -12.64 7.17
C HIS A 14 -5.34 -14.16 7.23
N VAL A 15 -6.04 -14.85 6.34
CA VAL A 15 -6.19 -16.31 6.37
C VAL A 15 -5.32 -17.01 5.32
N ASP A 16 -5.21 -16.44 4.12
CA ASP A 16 -4.71 -17.15 2.94
C ASP A 16 -3.22 -16.96 2.63
N THR A 17 -2.48 -16.23 3.48
CA THR A 17 -1.04 -16.02 3.26
C THR A 17 -0.20 -16.43 4.47
N PRO A 18 -0.29 -17.71 4.90
CA PRO A 18 0.43 -18.16 6.10
C PRO A 18 1.95 -18.04 5.98
N ALA A 19 2.51 -18.10 4.76
CA ALA A 19 3.95 -17.98 4.55
C ALA A 19 4.49 -16.59 4.93
N LEU A 20 3.65 -15.57 4.89
CA LEU A 20 4.02 -14.19 5.25
C LEU A 20 3.66 -13.84 6.69
N GLY A 21 3.04 -14.77 7.41
CA GLY A 21 2.58 -14.53 8.77
C GLY A 21 1.22 -13.84 8.82
N ALA A 22 0.77 -13.53 10.03
CA ALA A 22 -0.52 -12.88 10.24
C ALA A 22 -0.47 -11.44 9.75
N LEU A 23 -1.61 -10.98 9.20
CA LEU A 23 -1.78 -9.58 8.84
C LEU A 23 -1.76 -8.73 10.12
N ARG A 24 -0.94 -7.67 10.15
CA ARG A 24 -0.72 -6.89 11.36
C ARG A 24 -1.50 -5.58 11.39
N TYR A 25 -1.68 -4.96 10.23
CA TYR A 25 -2.49 -3.75 10.09
C TYR A 25 -2.85 -3.55 8.62
N MET A 26 -3.81 -2.67 8.39
CA MET A 26 -4.16 -2.22 7.05
C MET A 26 -3.96 -0.70 6.98
N ALA A 27 -3.24 -0.25 5.96
CA ALA A 27 -3.04 1.17 5.73
C ALA A 27 -4.05 1.67 4.69
N ILE A 28 -4.71 2.77 4.99
CA ILE A 28 -5.71 3.37 4.09
C ILE A 28 -5.39 4.86 3.98
N GLU A 29 -5.37 5.39 2.75
CA GLU A 29 -5.18 6.81 2.54
C GLU A 29 -6.32 7.61 3.21
N ASP A 30 -5.95 8.56 4.06
CA ASP A 30 -6.90 9.42 4.77
C ASP A 30 -7.23 10.64 3.92
N LYS A 31 -8.14 10.46 2.97
CA LYS A 31 -8.56 11.51 2.04
C LYS A 31 -9.99 11.22 1.57
N ALA A 32 -10.85 12.21 1.67
CA ALA A 32 -12.24 12.13 1.16
C ALA A 32 -12.95 10.83 1.57
N SER A 33 -13.25 9.95 0.60
CA SER A 33 -13.94 8.67 0.86
C SER A 33 -13.14 7.74 1.78
N GLY A 34 -11.82 7.90 1.84
CA GLY A 34 -10.97 7.12 2.72
C GLY A 34 -11.23 7.36 4.19
N THR A 35 -11.54 8.58 4.59
CA THR A 35 -11.85 8.89 6.00
C THR A 35 -13.07 8.12 6.48
N THR A 36 -14.15 8.10 5.69
CA THR A 36 -15.35 7.33 6.03
C THR A 36 -15.05 5.83 6.06
N LEU A 37 -14.27 5.35 5.10
CA LEU A 37 -13.86 3.95 5.03
C LEU A 37 -13.09 3.55 6.28
N ILE A 38 -12.11 4.34 6.69
CA ILE A 38 -11.30 4.10 7.89
C ILE A 38 -12.19 3.97 9.11
N GLN A 39 -13.11 4.92 9.31
CA GLN A 39 -14.01 4.92 10.46
C GLN A 39 -14.91 3.69 10.49
N THR A 40 -15.45 3.32 9.34
CA THR A 40 -16.38 2.19 9.26
C THR A 40 -15.67 0.85 9.43
N VAL A 41 -14.56 0.65 8.74
CA VAL A 41 -13.81 -0.62 8.81
C VAL A 41 -13.20 -0.80 10.21
N SER A 42 -12.73 0.26 10.84
CA SER A 42 -12.19 0.20 12.20
C SER A 42 -13.19 -0.32 13.22
N ARG A 43 -14.48 -0.10 12.99
CA ARG A 43 -15.54 -0.61 13.88
C ARG A 43 -15.89 -2.07 13.62
N LYS A 44 -15.54 -2.59 12.43
CA LYS A 44 -15.95 -3.92 11.99
C LYS A 44 -14.85 -4.96 12.11
N THR A 45 -13.62 -4.55 12.38
CA THR A 45 -12.50 -5.47 12.49
C THR A 45 -11.67 -5.16 13.73
N THR A 46 -11.01 -6.19 14.26
CA THR A 46 -10.02 -6.02 15.32
C THR A 46 -8.64 -5.69 14.79
N LEU A 47 -8.45 -5.80 13.47
CA LEU A 47 -7.19 -5.44 12.83
C LEU A 47 -6.96 -3.93 12.94
N PRO A 48 -5.78 -3.48 13.38
CA PRO A 48 -5.48 -2.04 13.37
C PRO A 48 -5.56 -1.44 11.98
N ILE A 49 -6.23 -0.31 11.87
CA ILE A 49 -6.31 0.46 10.63
C ILE A 49 -5.46 1.71 10.81
N ARG A 50 -4.46 1.86 9.95
CA ARG A 50 -3.55 3.00 10.00
C ARG A 50 -3.92 3.98 8.91
N ALA A 51 -4.22 5.22 9.30
CA ALA A 51 -4.51 6.31 8.37
C ALA A 51 -3.21 6.84 7.78
N ILE A 52 -3.12 6.88 6.45
CA ILE A 52 -1.94 7.40 5.75
C ILE A 52 -2.26 8.79 5.22
N GLN A 53 -1.48 9.77 5.64
CA GLN A 53 -1.60 11.13 5.13
C GLN A 53 -0.46 11.43 4.17
N ARG A 54 -0.80 11.90 2.98
CA ARG A 54 0.16 12.25 1.94
C ARG A 54 0.34 13.77 1.94
N ASN A 55 1.41 14.22 2.58
CA ASN A 55 1.67 15.65 2.79
C ASN A 55 2.60 16.28 1.76
N THR A 56 3.22 15.45 0.90
CA THR A 56 4.10 15.90 -0.16
C THR A 56 3.58 15.44 -1.51
N ASP A 57 4.08 16.06 -2.59
CA ASP A 57 3.66 15.66 -3.94
C ASP A 57 4.18 14.26 -4.29
N LYS A 58 3.57 13.69 -5.33
CA LYS A 58 3.86 12.31 -5.73
C LYS A 58 5.29 12.12 -6.21
N LEU A 59 5.84 13.09 -6.93
CA LEU A 59 7.22 13.00 -7.41
C LEU A 59 8.20 12.91 -6.23
N THR A 60 8.04 13.80 -5.25
CA THR A 60 8.88 13.79 -4.05
C THR A 60 8.75 12.46 -3.31
N ARG A 61 7.53 11.96 -3.13
CA ARG A 61 7.31 10.68 -2.47
C ARG A 61 7.94 9.52 -3.23
N THR A 62 7.89 9.55 -4.58
CA THR A 62 8.52 8.55 -5.42
C THR A 62 10.05 8.59 -5.27
N MET A 63 10.63 9.78 -5.28
CA MET A 63 12.07 9.94 -5.11
C MET A 63 12.55 9.46 -3.74
N ASP A 64 11.76 9.68 -2.70
CA ASP A 64 12.10 9.24 -1.34
C ASP A 64 12.23 7.71 -1.24
N VAL A 65 11.47 6.97 -2.04
CA VAL A 65 11.49 5.50 -1.99
C VAL A 65 12.40 4.88 -3.05
N GLN A 66 12.85 5.65 -4.03
CA GLN A 66 13.63 5.15 -5.16
C GLN A 66 14.88 4.39 -4.71
N PHE A 67 15.58 4.90 -3.71
CA PHE A 67 16.77 4.26 -3.17
C PHE A 67 16.49 2.82 -2.73
N TYR A 68 15.37 2.61 -2.05
CA TYR A 68 15.02 1.28 -1.53
C TYR A 68 14.68 0.30 -2.64
N VAL A 69 14.08 0.78 -3.73
CA VAL A 69 13.81 -0.05 -4.91
C VAL A 69 15.12 -0.42 -5.61
N GLU A 70 16.01 0.55 -5.81
CA GLU A 70 17.33 0.32 -6.42
C GLU A 70 18.19 -0.60 -5.57
N ASP A 71 18.06 -0.52 -4.25
CA ASP A 71 18.79 -1.36 -3.30
C ASP A 71 18.19 -2.77 -3.16
N GLN A 72 17.24 -3.12 -4.03
CA GLN A 72 16.60 -4.44 -4.08
C GLN A 72 15.89 -4.82 -2.77
N ARG A 73 15.37 -3.80 -2.06
CA ARG A 73 14.63 -4.00 -0.80
C ARG A 73 13.15 -4.34 -1.05
N VAL A 74 12.70 -4.25 -2.29
CA VAL A 74 11.32 -4.56 -2.69
C VAL A 74 11.33 -5.85 -3.50
N VAL A 75 10.58 -6.84 -3.03
CA VAL A 75 10.51 -8.17 -3.64
C VAL A 75 9.09 -8.43 -4.08
N LEU A 76 8.91 -8.94 -5.29
CA LEU A 76 7.60 -9.23 -5.87
C LEU A 76 7.45 -10.74 -6.11
N PRO A 77 6.25 -11.29 -5.87
CA PRO A 77 6.02 -12.73 -6.08
C PRO A 77 5.91 -13.06 -7.57
N VAL A 78 6.72 -14.02 -8.03
CA VAL A 78 6.80 -14.36 -9.47
C VAL A 78 5.51 -15.00 -10.02
N ASP A 79 4.72 -15.64 -9.17
CA ASP A 79 3.52 -16.36 -9.60
C ASP A 79 2.22 -15.57 -9.40
N ALA A 80 2.31 -14.31 -8.98
CA ALA A 80 1.12 -13.51 -8.72
C ALA A 80 0.40 -13.17 -10.03
N PRO A 81 -0.91 -13.40 -10.11
CA PRO A 81 -1.67 -13.11 -11.34
C PRO A 81 -1.72 -11.61 -11.69
N TRP A 82 -1.47 -10.74 -10.72
CA TRP A 82 -1.46 -9.29 -10.91
C TRP A 82 -0.07 -8.72 -11.28
N LEU A 83 0.97 -9.55 -11.28
CA LEU A 83 2.35 -9.05 -11.40
C LEU A 83 2.60 -8.33 -12.72
N LEU A 84 2.15 -8.88 -13.84
CA LEU A 84 2.37 -8.23 -15.15
C LEU A 84 1.71 -6.86 -15.22
N THR A 85 0.48 -6.74 -14.75
CA THR A 85 -0.24 -5.48 -14.72
C THR A 85 0.47 -4.46 -13.83
N TYR A 86 0.99 -4.90 -12.69
CA TYR A 86 1.76 -4.06 -11.80
C TYR A 86 3.03 -3.54 -12.47
N LEU A 87 3.80 -4.42 -13.10
CA LEU A 87 5.04 -4.03 -13.78
C LEU A 87 4.78 -3.07 -14.94
N GLU A 88 3.71 -3.27 -15.68
CA GLU A 88 3.33 -2.36 -16.77
C GLU A 88 3.01 -0.96 -16.22
N GLU A 89 2.33 -0.88 -15.10
CA GLU A 89 2.05 0.41 -14.45
C GLU A 89 3.34 1.11 -14.00
N VAL A 90 4.25 0.37 -13.35
CA VAL A 90 5.51 0.93 -12.86
C VAL A 90 6.39 1.39 -14.03
N GLU A 91 6.47 0.60 -15.10
CA GLU A 91 7.22 0.96 -16.30
C GLU A 91 6.64 2.17 -17.03
N GLY A 92 5.33 2.39 -16.88
CA GLY A 92 4.65 3.54 -17.47
C GLY A 92 4.79 4.83 -16.69
N LEU A 93 5.43 4.83 -15.50
CA LEU A 93 5.61 6.04 -14.71
C LEU A 93 6.52 7.03 -15.42
N THR A 94 6.11 8.29 -15.42
CA THR A 94 6.87 9.37 -16.05
C THR A 94 7.46 10.31 -14.99
N ALA A 95 8.60 10.93 -15.31
CA ALA A 95 9.28 11.82 -14.37
C ALA A 95 8.45 13.05 -13.99
N ASP A 96 7.55 13.49 -14.86
CA ASP A 96 6.66 14.62 -14.61
C ASP A 96 5.31 14.20 -14.02
N MET A 97 5.14 12.91 -13.74
CA MET A 97 3.93 12.33 -13.15
C MET A 97 2.66 12.54 -13.98
N THR A 98 2.79 12.58 -15.31
CA THR A 98 1.65 12.71 -16.23
C THR A 98 1.20 11.37 -16.82
N HIS A 99 1.69 10.26 -16.29
CA HIS A 99 1.31 8.91 -16.71
C HIS A 99 -0.17 8.63 -16.41
N ASP A 100 -0.74 7.67 -17.14
CA ASP A 100 -2.19 7.39 -17.08
C ASP A 100 -2.63 6.72 -15.77
N HIS A 101 -1.84 5.77 -15.25
CA HIS A 101 -2.24 4.94 -14.11
C HIS A 101 -1.13 4.80 -13.08
N ASP A 102 -1.48 4.93 -11.80
CA ASP A 102 -0.55 4.77 -10.68
C ASP A 102 -1.22 4.20 -9.42
N ASP A 103 -2.39 3.57 -9.58
CA ASP A 103 -3.19 3.09 -8.45
C ASP A 103 -2.47 2.03 -7.62
N GLN A 104 -1.55 1.27 -8.23
CA GLN A 104 -0.75 0.27 -7.52
C GLN A 104 0.57 0.84 -7.04
N TRP A 105 1.08 1.87 -7.71
CA TRP A 105 2.33 2.52 -7.32
C TRP A 105 2.16 3.35 -6.05
N ASP A 106 1.05 4.07 -5.90
CA ASP A 106 0.78 4.86 -4.70
C ASP A 106 0.82 4.03 -3.42
N PRO A 107 0.13 2.89 -3.31
CA PRO A 107 0.25 2.04 -2.12
C PRO A 107 1.68 1.49 -1.90
N THR A 108 2.43 1.25 -2.98
CA THR A 108 3.82 0.82 -2.88
C THR A 108 4.67 1.89 -2.20
N ILE A 109 4.52 3.14 -2.62
CA ILE A 109 5.21 4.28 -2.00
C ILE A 109 4.83 4.36 -0.52
N ASP A 110 3.55 4.27 -0.21
CA ASP A 110 3.06 4.36 1.17
C ASP A 110 3.67 3.26 2.04
N GLY A 111 3.71 2.03 1.52
CA GLY A 111 4.28 0.89 2.25
C GLY A 111 5.76 1.07 2.54
N ILE A 112 6.53 1.51 1.56
CA ILE A 112 7.98 1.73 1.72
C ILE A 112 8.23 2.90 2.68
N ASN A 113 7.50 4.00 2.52
CA ASN A 113 7.64 5.15 3.41
C ASN A 113 7.32 4.79 4.86
N ASP A 114 6.25 4.06 5.07
CA ASP A 114 5.79 3.72 6.41
C ASP A 114 6.77 2.78 7.13
N THR A 115 7.35 1.85 6.41
CA THR A 115 8.20 0.81 6.99
C THR A 115 9.68 1.14 6.95
N LEU A 116 10.20 1.53 5.80
CA LEU A 116 11.65 1.69 5.61
C LEU A 116 12.11 3.14 5.80
N VAL A 117 11.36 4.11 5.30
CA VAL A 117 11.74 5.52 5.42
C VAL A 117 11.45 6.03 6.83
N ASN A 118 10.23 5.85 7.31
CA ASN A 118 9.80 6.35 8.63
C ASN A 118 10.10 5.38 9.77
N GLY A 119 10.49 4.15 9.44
CA GLY A 119 10.86 3.16 10.42
C GLY A 119 9.72 2.71 11.34
N TYR A 120 8.47 2.69 10.83
CA TYR A 120 7.35 2.23 11.63
C TYR A 120 7.57 0.78 12.06
N SER A 121 7.56 0.54 13.35
CA SER A 121 7.78 -0.79 13.92
C SER A 121 6.48 -1.37 14.44
N LEU A 122 6.19 -2.59 14.02
CA LEU A 122 5.03 -3.34 14.51
C LEU A 122 5.33 -4.10 15.79
N LEU A 123 6.57 -4.04 16.25
CA LEU A 123 7.01 -4.69 17.49
C LEU A 123 6.95 -3.74 18.69
N ASP A 124 6.77 -2.48 18.44
CA ASP A 124 6.74 -1.44 19.47
C ASP A 124 5.30 -1.26 20.08
#